data_d1c5ba63a5c1da710d5c0f0dd6e1cc97
#
_entry.id   d1c5ba63a5c1da710d5c0f0dd6e1cc97
#
_cell.length_a   1.000
_cell.length_b   1.000
_cell.length_c   1.000
_cell.angle_alpha   90.00
_cell.angle_beta   90.00
_cell.angle_gamma   90.00
#
_symmetry.space_group_name_H-M   'P 1'
#
loop_
_entity.id
_entity.type
_entity.pdbx_description
1 polymer ?
#
loop_
_entity_poly.entity_id
_entity_poly.type
_entity_poly.pdbx_seq_one_letter_code
_entity_poly.pdbx_strand_id
1 'polypeptide(L)'
;RWLSFLLTKAGYLMEHFKPKTVNLRIQAMNKYLVYLGKESLRIKSVKVQQKNFLENVISNADYKFLKKSLKKDGIMEWYFVVWYLCATGARVSELIRIKIEHVETGYFDLYSKGGKLRRLYIPKKLRNETLEWLKTEGRTSGYLFLNRFGERITARGISQQLKNYAEKYKLDKKVVYPHSFRHRYAKNFLEKYNDIALLADLMGHESIETTRIYLRKTASEQQAIVDKIVTW
;
A
#
# COMPACT_ATOMS: atom_id res chain seq x y z
N ARG A 1 23.49 3.83 -36.20
CA ARG A 1 22.54 2.65 -36.18
C ARG A 1 21.95 2.39 -34.77
N TRP A 2 22.75 2.28 -33.68
CA TRP A 2 22.24 2.02 -32.34
C TRP A 2 21.40 3.16 -31.76
N LEU A 3 21.81 4.41 -31.95
CA LEU A 3 21.06 5.58 -31.48
C LEU A 3 19.68 5.70 -32.15
N SER A 4 19.62 5.51 -33.47
CA SER A 4 18.36 5.47 -34.22
C SER A 4 17.43 4.38 -33.73
N PHE A 5 17.94 3.16 -33.50
CA PHE A 5 17.17 2.05 -32.94
C PHE A 5 16.64 2.37 -31.53
N LEU A 6 17.45 2.95 -30.66
CA LEU A 6 17.05 3.32 -29.29
C LEU A 6 15.97 4.42 -29.29
N LEU A 7 16.10 5.43 -30.17
CA LEU A 7 15.11 6.50 -30.30
C LEU A 7 13.78 5.99 -30.85
N THR A 8 13.81 5.10 -31.85
CA THR A 8 12.59 4.46 -32.40
C THR A 8 11.89 3.62 -31.32
N LYS A 9 12.66 2.87 -30.50
CA LYS A 9 12.10 2.10 -29.38
C LYS A 9 11.54 3.00 -28.27
N ALA A 10 12.18 4.12 -27.97
CA ALA A 10 11.69 5.09 -26.99
C ALA A 10 10.37 5.74 -27.48
N GLY A 11 10.26 6.10 -28.77
CA GLY A 11 9.02 6.57 -29.38
C GLY A 11 7.88 5.55 -29.25
N TYR A 12 8.13 4.32 -29.65
CA TYR A 12 7.17 3.22 -29.46
C TYR A 12 6.72 3.05 -28.00
N LEU A 13 7.66 3.15 -27.04
CA LEU A 13 7.32 3.04 -25.63
C LEU A 13 6.41 4.19 -25.17
N MET A 14 6.61 5.40 -25.69
CA MET A 14 5.78 6.58 -25.31
C MET A 14 4.35 6.47 -25.86
N GLU A 15 4.18 5.88 -27.03
CA GLU A 15 2.86 5.67 -27.63
C GLU A 15 2.04 4.57 -26.92
N HIS A 16 2.71 3.50 -26.44
CA HIS A 16 2.04 2.30 -25.94
C HIS A 16 2.00 2.17 -24.43
N PHE A 17 2.79 2.96 -23.67
CA PHE A 17 2.91 2.81 -22.23
C PHE A 17 2.81 4.13 -21.47
N LYS A 18 2.32 4.05 -20.23
CA LYS A 18 2.28 5.22 -19.34
C LYS A 18 3.70 5.73 -19.03
N PRO A 19 3.91 7.06 -18.88
CA PRO A 19 5.22 7.67 -18.70
C PRO A 19 6.07 7.05 -17.58
N LYS A 20 5.45 6.62 -16.46
CA LYS A 20 6.16 5.93 -15.37
C LYS A 20 6.74 4.58 -15.81
N THR A 21 6.00 3.82 -16.63
CA THR A 21 6.46 2.53 -17.19
C THR A 21 7.57 2.76 -18.19
N VAL A 22 7.47 3.80 -19.02
CA VAL A 22 8.53 4.21 -19.96
C VAL A 22 9.80 4.51 -19.20
N ASN A 23 9.75 5.34 -18.15
CA ASN A 23 10.91 5.69 -17.35
C ASN A 23 11.57 4.49 -16.67
N LEU A 24 10.78 3.53 -16.19
CA LEU A 24 11.32 2.30 -15.61
C LEU A 24 12.14 1.49 -16.64
N ARG A 25 11.64 1.40 -17.87
CA ARG A 25 12.32 0.72 -18.98
C ARG A 25 13.57 1.50 -19.42
N ILE A 26 13.51 2.83 -19.49
CA ILE A 26 14.66 3.69 -19.76
C ILE A 26 15.75 3.50 -18.69
N GLN A 27 15.37 3.45 -17.42
CA GLN A 27 16.35 3.20 -16.34
C GLN A 27 17.03 1.84 -16.47
N ALA A 28 16.29 0.79 -16.81
CA ALA A 28 16.88 -0.53 -17.03
C ALA A 28 17.85 -0.51 -18.22
N MET A 29 17.46 0.14 -19.33
CA MET A 29 18.31 0.30 -20.51
C MET A 29 19.56 1.10 -20.22
N ASN A 30 19.43 2.22 -19.49
CA ASN A 30 20.57 3.04 -19.11
C ASN A 30 21.57 2.28 -18.21
N LYS A 31 21.10 1.45 -17.29
CA LYS A 31 21.97 0.57 -16.50
C LYS A 31 22.73 -0.44 -17.37
N TYR A 32 22.07 -0.99 -18.37
CA TYR A 32 22.70 -1.89 -19.32
C TYR A 32 23.74 -1.17 -20.19
N LEU A 33 23.45 0.06 -20.64
CA LEU A 33 24.43 0.90 -21.38
C LEU A 33 25.68 1.22 -20.55
N VAL A 34 25.52 1.48 -19.25
CA VAL A 34 26.65 1.65 -18.32
C VAL A 34 27.49 0.38 -18.26
N TYR A 35 26.85 -0.77 -18.10
CA TYR A 35 27.56 -2.07 -18.08
C TYR A 35 28.37 -2.34 -19.36
N LEU A 36 27.86 -1.87 -20.51
CA LEU A 36 28.56 -1.98 -21.80
C LEU A 36 29.62 -0.88 -22.05
N GLY A 37 29.88 0.02 -21.10
CA GLY A 37 30.80 1.16 -21.29
C GLY A 37 30.27 2.20 -22.29
N LYS A 38 28.97 2.25 -22.57
CA LYS A 38 28.33 3.15 -23.56
C LYS A 38 27.47 4.22 -22.88
N GLU A 39 27.99 4.86 -21.86
CA GLU A 39 27.25 5.85 -21.06
C GLU A 39 26.82 7.09 -21.88
N SER A 40 27.57 7.46 -22.93
CA SER A 40 27.21 8.53 -23.85
C SER A 40 25.87 8.32 -24.59
N LEU A 41 25.38 7.07 -24.66
CA LEU A 41 24.12 6.72 -25.29
C LEU A 41 22.93 6.72 -24.33
N ARG A 42 23.08 7.19 -23.08
CA ARG A 42 21.99 7.27 -22.10
C ARG A 42 20.83 8.11 -22.60
N ILE A 43 19.63 7.57 -22.40
CA ILE A 43 18.36 8.19 -22.78
C ILE A 43 17.83 9.00 -21.60
N LYS A 44 17.39 10.23 -21.87
CA LYS A 44 16.71 11.08 -20.86
C LYS A 44 15.34 10.51 -20.50
N SER A 45 15.01 10.60 -19.23
CA SER A 45 13.68 10.24 -18.74
C SER A 45 12.60 11.19 -19.28
N VAL A 46 11.42 10.64 -19.54
CA VAL A 46 10.24 11.42 -19.96
C VAL A 46 9.68 12.18 -18.75
N LYS A 47 9.29 13.44 -18.95
CA LYS A 47 8.59 14.22 -17.91
C LYS A 47 7.29 13.53 -17.51
N VAL A 48 7.10 13.29 -16.22
CA VAL A 48 5.89 12.71 -15.67
C VAL A 48 5.12 13.82 -14.96
N GLN A 49 3.95 14.15 -15.46
CA GLN A 49 3.04 15.02 -14.71
C GLN A 49 2.58 14.29 -13.44
N GLN A 50 2.87 14.89 -12.29
CA GLN A 50 2.36 14.37 -11.02
C GLN A 50 0.94 14.89 -10.81
N LYS A 51 0.01 13.97 -10.56
CA LYS A 51 -1.33 14.35 -10.13
C LYS A 51 -1.26 14.99 -8.75
N ASN A 52 -1.93 16.12 -8.58
CA ASN A 52 -1.93 16.86 -7.32
C ASN A 52 -2.93 16.32 -6.29
N PHE A 53 -3.55 15.17 -6.55
CA PHE A 53 -4.51 14.52 -5.66
C PHE A 53 -4.30 13.00 -5.63
N LEU A 54 -4.75 12.38 -4.54
CA LEU A 54 -4.75 10.92 -4.38
C LEU A 54 -5.99 10.34 -5.06
N GLU A 55 -5.77 9.28 -5.84
CA GLU A 55 -6.86 8.51 -6.44
C GLU A 55 -6.92 7.10 -5.82
N ASN A 56 -8.07 6.46 -6.00
CA ASN A 56 -8.27 5.05 -5.64
C ASN A 56 -7.94 4.74 -4.18
N VAL A 57 -8.31 5.64 -3.26
CA VAL A 57 -8.21 5.41 -1.82
C VAL A 57 -9.59 5.01 -1.30
N ILE A 58 -9.66 3.87 -0.63
CA ILE A 58 -10.90 3.40 0.00
C ILE A 58 -11.44 4.46 0.97
N SER A 59 -12.74 4.73 0.94
CA SER A 59 -13.38 5.64 1.89
C SER A 59 -13.45 5.04 3.30
N ASN A 60 -13.59 5.88 4.33
CA ASN A 60 -13.82 5.38 5.69
C ASN A 60 -15.14 4.60 5.80
N ALA A 61 -16.15 4.99 5.02
CA ALA A 61 -17.45 4.31 4.97
C ALA A 61 -17.29 2.90 4.38
N ASP A 62 -16.66 2.78 3.21
CA ASP A 62 -16.45 1.49 2.54
C ASP A 62 -15.55 0.56 3.36
N TYR A 63 -14.50 1.10 3.99
CA TYR A 63 -13.67 0.33 4.91
C TYR A 63 -14.46 -0.23 6.08
N LYS A 64 -15.27 0.61 6.74
CA LYS A 64 -16.11 0.20 7.87
C LYS A 64 -17.15 -0.83 7.43
N PHE A 65 -17.77 -0.60 6.28
CA PHE A 65 -18.76 -1.50 5.69
C PHE A 65 -18.14 -2.87 5.36
N LEU A 66 -17.01 -2.90 4.63
CA LEU A 66 -16.30 -4.14 4.30
C LEU A 66 -15.95 -4.93 5.57
N LYS A 67 -15.34 -4.26 6.55
CA LYS A 67 -14.95 -4.90 7.82
C LYS A 67 -16.15 -5.47 8.57
N LYS A 68 -17.27 -4.72 8.65
CA LYS A 68 -18.51 -5.17 9.30
C LYS A 68 -19.13 -6.36 8.57
N SER A 69 -19.14 -6.34 7.24
CA SER A 69 -19.69 -7.43 6.41
C SER A 69 -18.90 -8.71 6.57
N LEU A 70 -17.57 -8.65 6.55
CA LEU A 70 -16.71 -9.80 6.79
C LEU A 70 -16.94 -10.42 8.17
N LYS A 71 -17.06 -9.59 9.22
CA LYS A 71 -17.36 -10.07 10.59
C LYS A 71 -18.74 -10.71 10.68
N LYS A 72 -19.76 -10.10 10.06
CA LYS A 72 -21.13 -10.61 10.02
C LYS A 72 -21.21 -11.97 9.33
N ASP A 73 -20.46 -12.16 8.25
CA ASP A 73 -20.42 -13.41 7.49
C ASP A 73 -19.50 -14.48 8.13
N GLY A 74 -18.94 -14.23 9.33
CA GLY A 74 -18.05 -15.17 10.03
C GLY A 74 -16.67 -15.32 9.36
N ILE A 75 -16.30 -14.48 8.41
CA ILE A 75 -15.05 -14.56 7.65
C ILE A 75 -13.93 -13.86 8.45
N MET A 76 -13.61 -14.40 9.61
CA MET A 76 -12.81 -13.75 10.63
C MET A 76 -11.38 -13.48 10.19
N GLU A 77 -10.72 -14.41 9.49
CA GLU A 77 -9.36 -14.19 9.00
C GLU A 77 -9.27 -12.94 8.10
N TRP A 78 -10.22 -12.76 7.17
CA TRP A 78 -10.27 -11.62 6.27
C TRP A 78 -10.74 -10.32 6.95
N TYR A 79 -11.57 -10.43 7.99
CA TYR A 79 -11.87 -9.31 8.88
C TYR A 79 -10.58 -8.77 9.51
N PHE A 80 -9.69 -9.64 10.01
CA PHE A 80 -8.42 -9.24 10.58
C PHE A 80 -7.44 -8.77 9.50
N VAL A 81 -7.32 -9.43 8.34
CA VAL A 81 -6.48 -8.96 7.23
C VAL A 81 -6.80 -7.50 6.88
N VAL A 82 -8.08 -7.17 6.68
CA VAL A 82 -8.54 -5.81 6.36
C VAL A 82 -8.24 -4.84 7.49
N TRP A 83 -8.44 -5.28 8.73
CA TRP A 83 -8.20 -4.42 9.89
C TRP A 83 -6.69 -4.16 10.09
N TYR A 84 -5.85 -5.17 10.00
CA TYR A 84 -4.39 -5.00 10.08
C TYR A 84 -3.85 -4.06 9.00
N LEU A 85 -4.26 -4.24 7.75
CA LEU A 85 -3.84 -3.35 6.65
C LEU A 85 -4.15 -1.87 6.95
N CYS A 86 -5.34 -1.59 7.48
CA CYS A 86 -5.79 -0.22 7.75
C CYS A 86 -5.32 0.33 9.10
N ALA A 87 -5.06 -0.50 10.10
CA ALA A 87 -4.70 -0.06 11.45
C ALA A 87 -3.19 0.03 11.70
N THR A 88 -2.38 -0.68 10.91
CA THR A 88 -0.92 -0.70 11.07
C THR A 88 -0.19 0.01 9.94
N GLY A 89 -0.87 0.24 8.82
CA GLY A 89 -0.25 0.78 7.61
C GLY A 89 0.80 -0.15 7.00
N ALA A 90 0.80 -1.44 7.33
CA ALA A 90 1.74 -2.43 6.80
C ALA A 90 1.68 -2.52 5.27
N ARG A 91 2.83 -2.74 4.63
CA ARG A 91 2.84 -3.24 3.25
C ARG A 91 2.34 -4.68 3.24
N VAL A 92 1.70 -5.11 2.15
CA VAL A 92 1.21 -6.50 2.06
C VAL A 92 2.33 -7.53 2.28
N SER A 93 3.54 -7.25 1.82
CA SER A 93 4.72 -8.09 2.03
C SER A 93 5.19 -8.13 3.49
N GLU A 94 4.84 -7.14 4.29
CA GLU A 94 5.10 -7.08 5.73
C GLU A 94 3.98 -7.82 6.47
N LEU A 95 2.72 -7.58 6.09
CA LEU A 95 1.54 -8.22 6.69
C LEU A 95 1.65 -9.74 6.69
N ILE A 96 1.99 -10.35 5.54
CA ILE A 96 2.11 -11.82 5.42
C ILE A 96 3.22 -12.42 6.28
N ARG A 97 4.09 -11.61 6.87
CA ARG A 97 5.19 -12.04 7.74
C ARG A 97 4.86 -11.90 9.23
N ILE A 98 3.71 -11.30 9.56
CA ILE A 98 3.28 -11.20 10.96
C ILE A 98 3.04 -12.60 11.49
N LYS A 99 3.57 -12.87 12.67
CA LYS A 99 3.38 -14.10 13.44
C LYS A 99 2.56 -13.84 14.69
N ILE A 100 2.05 -14.90 15.30
CA ILE A 100 1.27 -14.83 16.55
C ILE A 100 2.10 -14.20 17.66
N GLU A 101 3.39 -14.52 17.76
CA GLU A 101 4.32 -13.96 18.75
C GLU A 101 4.44 -12.42 18.62
N HIS A 102 4.33 -11.88 17.40
CA HIS A 102 4.30 -10.43 17.20
C HIS A 102 2.97 -9.81 17.69
N VAL A 103 1.88 -10.57 17.64
CA VAL A 103 0.61 -10.11 18.21
C VAL A 103 0.72 -10.09 19.74
N GLU A 104 1.32 -11.09 20.34
CA GLU A 104 1.53 -11.17 21.80
C GLU A 104 2.40 -10.03 22.34
N THR A 105 3.47 -9.67 21.61
CA THR A 105 4.34 -8.54 21.97
C THR A 105 3.71 -7.18 21.66
N GLY A 106 2.81 -7.12 20.65
CA GLY A 106 2.17 -5.90 20.20
C GLY A 106 2.95 -5.12 19.14
N TYR A 107 4.04 -5.68 18.62
CA TYR A 107 4.83 -5.07 17.55
C TYR A 107 5.57 -6.12 16.70
N PHE A 108 6.02 -5.68 15.52
CA PHE A 108 6.85 -6.45 14.62
C PHE A 108 8.01 -5.59 14.10
N ASP A 109 9.24 -6.01 14.38
CA ASP A 109 10.44 -5.31 13.94
C ASP A 109 10.83 -5.73 12.53
N LEU A 110 10.94 -4.73 11.65
CA LEU A 110 11.19 -4.86 10.23
C LEU A 110 12.56 -4.27 9.90
N TYR A 111 13.46 -5.09 9.38
CA TYR A 111 14.76 -4.66 8.89
C TYR A 111 14.68 -4.32 7.40
N SER A 112 15.04 -3.10 7.02
CA SER A 112 15.15 -2.64 5.64
C SER A 112 16.58 -2.77 5.10
N LYS A 113 16.75 -2.61 3.78
CA LYS A 113 18.08 -2.53 3.17
C LYS A 113 18.85 -1.37 3.81
N GLY A 114 20.11 -1.63 4.23
CA GLY A 114 20.94 -0.65 4.94
C GLY A 114 20.82 -0.67 6.46
N GLY A 115 20.20 -1.72 7.05
CA GLY A 115 20.18 -1.93 8.50
C GLY A 115 19.20 -1.05 9.28
N LYS A 116 18.40 -0.22 8.61
CA LYS A 116 17.38 0.58 9.30
C LYS A 116 16.30 -0.32 9.89
N LEU A 117 16.11 -0.21 11.20
CA LEU A 117 15.05 -0.86 11.94
C LEU A 117 13.78 0.01 11.88
N ARG A 118 12.66 -0.60 11.52
CA ARG A 118 11.33 0.00 11.63
C ARG A 118 10.45 -0.91 12.47
N ARG A 119 9.77 -0.35 13.45
CA ARG A 119 8.79 -1.06 14.26
C ARG A 119 7.37 -0.85 13.73
N LEU A 120 6.69 -1.95 13.39
CA LEU A 120 5.27 -1.96 13.08
C LEU A 120 4.50 -2.22 14.37
N TYR A 121 3.75 -1.23 14.84
CA TYR A 121 2.94 -1.35 16.05
C TYR A 121 1.57 -1.97 15.76
N ILE A 122 1.12 -2.86 16.64
CA ILE A 122 -0.21 -3.46 16.61
C ILE A 122 -1.05 -2.78 17.69
N PRO A 123 -2.09 -1.99 17.33
CA PRO A 123 -2.90 -1.26 18.30
C PRO A 123 -3.54 -2.20 19.34
N LYS A 124 -3.60 -1.79 20.59
CA LYS A 124 -4.08 -2.61 21.73
C LYS A 124 -5.43 -3.28 21.48
N LYS A 125 -6.40 -2.55 20.92
CA LYS A 125 -7.72 -3.11 20.61
C LYS A 125 -7.63 -4.22 19.55
N LEU A 126 -6.88 -4.00 18.47
CA LEU A 126 -6.67 -5.00 17.42
C LEU A 126 -5.96 -6.24 17.98
N ARG A 127 -4.90 -6.02 18.77
CA ARG A 127 -4.17 -7.08 19.47
C ARG A 127 -5.11 -7.97 20.32
N ASN A 128 -5.91 -7.37 21.18
CA ASN A 128 -6.80 -8.12 22.09
C ASN A 128 -7.83 -8.93 21.31
N GLU A 129 -8.54 -8.33 20.35
CA GLU A 129 -9.52 -9.05 19.53
C GLU A 129 -8.87 -10.17 18.70
N THR A 130 -7.61 -9.96 18.24
CA THR A 130 -6.87 -11.01 17.51
C THR A 130 -6.52 -12.18 18.43
N LEU A 131 -6.05 -11.92 19.64
CA LEU A 131 -5.72 -12.98 20.59
C LEU A 131 -6.95 -13.79 21.01
N GLU A 132 -8.09 -13.15 21.17
CA GLU A 132 -9.37 -13.84 21.45
C GLU A 132 -9.74 -14.76 20.26
N TRP A 133 -9.66 -14.24 19.02
CA TRP A 133 -9.93 -15.04 17.84
C TRP A 133 -8.98 -16.24 17.73
N LEU A 134 -7.66 -16.04 17.96
CA LEU A 134 -6.68 -17.13 17.91
C LEU A 134 -6.97 -18.22 18.94
N LYS A 135 -7.48 -17.85 20.13
CA LYS A 135 -7.93 -18.83 21.13
C LYS A 135 -9.09 -19.69 20.61
N THR A 136 -10.06 -19.08 19.93
CA THR A 136 -11.20 -19.85 19.35
C THR A 136 -10.76 -20.77 18.23
N GLU A 137 -9.68 -20.40 17.49
CA GLU A 137 -9.08 -21.23 16.44
C GLU A 137 -8.07 -22.28 16.98
N GLY A 138 -7.79 -22.27 18.28
CA GLY A 138 -6.79 -23.16 18.90
C GLY A 138 -5.36 -22.91 18.43
N ARG A 139 -5.04 -21.68 18.01
CA ARG A 139 -3.73 -21.30 17.43
C ARG A 139 -2.88 -20.53 18.41
N THR A 140 -1.67 -21.02 18.66
CA THR A 140 -0.73 -20.44 19.65
C THR A 140 0.60 -19.99 19.04
N SER A 141 0.94 -20.37 17.80
CA SER A 141 2.22 -20.02 17.19
C SER A 141 2.14 -19.99 15.65
N GLY A 142 3.17 -19.48 15.01
CA GLY A 142 3.30 -19.46 13.56
C GLY A 142 2.76 -18.19 12.88
N TYR A 143 2.59 -18.23 11.56
CA TYR A 143 2.11 -17.07 10.81
C TYR A 143 0.66 -16.73 11.17
N LEU A 144 0.38 -15.43 11.33
CA LEU A 144 -0.96 -14.97 11.70
C LEU A 144 -2.00 -15.30 10.62
N PHE A 145 -1.67 -15.07 9.35
CA PHE A 145 -2.58 -15.26 8.22
C PHE A 145 -2.15 -16.47 7.37
N LEU A 146 -3.06 -17.40 7.22
CA LEU A 146 -2.85 -18.66 6.51
C LEU A 146 -3.71 -18.73 5.24
N ASN A 147 -3.30 -19.55 4.31
CA ASN A 147 -4.14 -19.94 3.19
C ASN A 147 -5.02 -21.16 3.57
N ARG A 148 -5.91 -21.59 2.68
CA ARG A 148 -6.80 -22.74 2.90
C ARG A 148 -6.08 -24.08 3.16
N PHE A 149 -4.78 -24.12 2.95
CA PHE A 149 -3.94 -25.32 3.17
C PHE A 149 -3.16 -25.24 4.50
N GLY A 150 -3.39 -24.20 5.32
CA GLY A 150 -2.65 -23.99 6.57
C GLY A 150 -1.25 -23.40 6.39
N GLU A 151 -0.88 -22.97 5.17
CA GLU A 151 0.40 -22.36 4.89
C GLU A 151 0.28 -20.81 4.93
N ARG A 152 1.43 -20.14 5.02
CA ARG A 152 1.47 -18.68 4.98
C ARG A 152 0.79 -18.13 3.73
N ILE A 153 -0.16 -17.21 3.91
CA ILE A 153 -0.82 -16.53 2.81
C ILE A 153 0.17 -15.74 1.94
N THR A 154 -0.10 -15.62 0.64
CA THR A 154 0.74 -14.85 -0.29
C THR A 154 0.19 -13.43 -0.51
N ALA A 155 1.07 -12.48 -0.84
CA ALA A 155 0.67 -11.11 -1.19
C ALA A 155 -0.29 -11.08 -2.41
N ARG A 156 -0.08 -11.97 -3.39
CA ARG A 156 -0.96 -12.13 -4.55
C ARG A 156 -2.32 -12.69 -4.13
N GLY A 157 -2.34 -13.69 -3.23
CA GLY A 157 -3.57 -14.26 -2.68
C GLY A 157 -4.41 -13.19 -1.97
N ILE A 158 -3.78 -12.35 -1.11
CA ILE A 158 -4.46 -11.24 -0.46
C ILE A 158 -5.06 -10.28 -1.50
N SER A 159 -4.27 -9.86 -2.49
CA SER A 159 -4.72 -8.90 -3.50
C SER A 159 -5.89 -9.44 -4.32
N GLN A 160 -5.87 -10.73 -4.67
CA GLN A 160 -6.94 -11.35 -5.44
C GLN A 160 -8.21 -11.50 -4.59
N GLN A 161 -8.08 -11.99 -3.37
CA GLN A 161 -9.24 -12.21 -2.51
C GLN A 161 -9.93 -10.91 -2.06
N LEU A 162 -9.18 -9.83 -1.86
CA LEU A 162 -9.75 -8.51 -1.63
C LEU A 162 -10.62 -8.05 -2.80
N LYS A 163 -10.23 -8.32 -4.05
CA LYS A 163 -11.07 -8.04 -5.23
C LYS A 163 -12.34 -8.89 -5.26
N ASN A 164 -12.26 -10.16 -4.86
CA ASN A 164 -13.40 -11.04 -4.76
C ASN A 164 -14.41 -10.53 -3.71
N TYR A 165 -13.92 -10.06 -2.55
CA TYR A 165 -14.77 -9.43 -1.53
C TYR A 165 -15.33 -8.08 -1.97
N ALA A 166 -14.57 -7.27 -2.73
CA ALA A 166 -15.11 -6.06 -3.32
C ALA A 166 -16.31 -6.38 -4.21
N GLU A 167 -16.23 -7.42 -5.04
CA GLU A 167 -17.34 -7.88 -5.87
C GLU A 167 -18.51 -8.40 -5.05
N LYS A 168 -18.23 -9.31 -4.10
CA LYS A 168 -19.25 -9.88 -3.20
C LYS A 168 -20.07 -8.80 -2.48
N TYR A 169 -19.41 -7.76 -2.00
CA TYR A 169 -20.04 -6.68 -1.24
C TYR A 169 -20.35 -5.43 -2.06
N LYS A 170 -20.28 -5.52 -3.39
CA LYS A 170 -20.62 -4.43 -4.34
C LYS A 170 -19.82 -3.15 -4.09
N LEU A 171 -18.54 -3.28 -3.72
CA LEU A 171 -17.58 -2.19 -3.59
C LEU A 171 -16.77 -2.02 -4.87
N ASP A 172 -16.24 -0.81 -5.12
CA ASP A 172 -15.36 -0.58 -6.25
C ASP A 172 -14.04 -1.35 -6.08
N LYS A 173 -13.78 -2.29 -7.01
CA LYS A 173 -12.53 -3.07 -7.05
C LYS A 173 -11.27 -2.21 -7.19
N LYS A 174 -11.40 -0.97 -7.71
CA LYS A 174 -10.28 -0.04 -7.88
C LYS A 174 -9.79 0.52 -6.56
N VAL A 175 -10.62 0.52 -5.51
CA VAL A 175 -10.25 1.04 -4.19
C VAL A 175 -10.03 -0.06 -3.15
N VAL A 176 -10.41 -1.32 -3.40
CA VAL A 176 -10.25 -2.43 -2.46
C VAL A 176 -9.00 -3.25 -2.82
N TYR A 177 -7.84 -2.76 -2.44
CA TYR A 177 -6.53 -3.41 -2.61
C TYR A 177 -5.57 -3.00 -1.49
N PRO A 178 -4.52 -3.80 -1.18
CA PRO A 178 -3.70 -3.60 0.03
C PRO A 178 -3.14 -2.19 0.20
N HIS A 179 -2.65 -1.58 -0.87
CA HIS A 179 -2.03 -0.25 -0.80
C HIS A 179 -3.05 0.86 -0.52
N SER A 180 -4.31 0.67 -0.92
CA SER A 180 -5.41 1.59 -0.62
C SER A 180 -5.69 1.68 0.88
N PHE A 181 -5.66 0.56 1.60
CA PHE A 181 -5.80 0.55 3.07
C PHE A 181 -4.62 1.26 3.76
N ARG A 182 -3.41 1.08 3.25
CA ARG A 182 -2.24 1.81 3.73
C ARG A 182 -2.35 3.32 3.47
N HIS A 183 -2.89 3.73 2.32
CA HIS A 183 -3.21 5.14 2.06
C HIS A 183 -4.27 5.66 3.04
N ARG A 184 -5.29 4.87 3.33
CA ARG A 184 -6.32 5.23 4.33
C ARG A 184 -5.74 5.36 5.73
N TYR A 185 -4.85 4.46 6.15
CA TYR A 185 -4.11 4.59 7.40
C TYR A 185 -3.39 5.94 7.50
N ALA A 186 -2.63 6.29 6.47
CA ALA A 186 -1.87 7.53 6.44
C ALA A 186 -2.77 8.79 6.50
N LYS A 187 -3.88 8.79 5.75
CA LYS A 187 -4.87 9.89 5.80
C LYS A 187 -5.50 10.00 7.18
N ASN A 188 -5.97 8.90 7.75
CA ASN A 188 -6.59 8.89 9.08
C ASN A 188 -5.60 9.32 10.18
N PHE A 189 -4.31 8.98 10.02
CA PHE A 189 -3.27 9.41 10.94
C PHE A 189 -3.10 10.93 10.90
N LEU A 190 -2.90 11.51 9.69
CA LEU A 190 -2.71 12.95 9.53
C LEU A 190 -3.95 13.77 9.89
N GLU A 191 -5.16 13.23 9.71
CA GLU A 191 -6.39 13.87 10.15
C GLU A 191 -6.48 14.00 11.67
N LYS A 192 -5.93 13.01 12.40
CA LYS A 192 -5.97 12.98 13.87
C LYS A 192 -4.73 13.56 14.53
N TYR A 193 -3.59 13.33 13.93
CA TYR A 193 -2.29 13.73 14.44
C TYR A 193 -1.43 14.21 13.28
N ASN A 194 -1.40 15.52 13.08
CA ASN A 194 -0.81 16.16 11.91
C ASN A 194 0.73 16.22 11.98
N ASP A 195 1.37 15.07 12.14
CA ASP A 195 2.82 14.91 12.15
C ASP A 195 3.25 14.01 10.99
N ILE A 196 3.73 14.65 9.93
CA ILE A 196 4.17 13.95 8.72
C ILE A 196 5.51 13.23 8.92
N ALA A 197 6.37 13.71 9.81
CA ALA A 197 7.66 13.09 10.09
C ALA A 197 7.47 11.78 10.83
N LEU A 198 6.67 11.78 11.90
CA LEU A 198 6.31 10.56 12.61
C LEU A 198 5.58 9.56 11.70
N LEU A 199 4.67 10.05 10.83
CA LEU A 199 4.02 9.16 9.86
C LEU A 199 5.02 8.53 8.90
N ALA A 200 6.01 9.28 8.41
CA ALA A 200 7.06 8.75 7.53
C ALA A 200 7.84 7.62 8.23
N ASP A 201 8.21 7.80 9.49
CA ASP A 201 8.90 6.79 10.29
C ASP A 201 8.03 5.55 10.50
N LEU A 202 6.78 5.73 10.93
CA LEU A 202 5.81 4.64 11.12
C LEU A 202 5.55 3.86 9.83
N MET A 203 5.55 4.51 8.69
CA MET A 203 5.38 3.87 7.39
C MET A 203 6.69 3.31 6.81
N GLY A 204 7.86 3.66 7.38
CA GLY A 204 9.16 3.28 6.87
C GLY A 204 9.41 3.81 5.47
N HIS A 205 9.22 5.12 5.30
CA HIS A 205 9.59 5.84 4.10
C HIS A 205 11.02 6.38 4.26
N GLU A 206 11.86 6.20 3.24
CA GLU A 206 13.23 6.72 3.25
C GLU A 206 13.27 8.24 3.08
N SER A 207 12.22 8.81 2.48
CA SER A 207 12.07 10.23 2.25
C SER A 207 10.68 10.71 2.67
N ILE A 208 10.63 11.84 3.36
CA ILE A 208 9.40 12.53 3.74
C ILE A 208 8.57 12.93 2.51
N GLU A 209 9.22 13.17 1.37
CA GLU A 209 8.55 13.46 0.09
C GLU A 209 7.61 12.33 -0.32
N THR A 210 7.94 11.08 -0.02
CA THR A 210 7.05 9.94 -0.26
C THR A 210 5.78 10.02 0.60
N THR A 211 5.88 10.65 1.77
CA THR A 211 4.76 10.81 2.71
C THR A 211 3.92 12.05 2.38
N ARG A 212 4.50 13.08 1.76
CA ARG A 212 3.78 14.30 1.35
C ARG A 212 2.58 14.04 0.45
N ILE A 213 2.55 12.93 -0.29
CA ILE A 213 1.39 12.56 -1.10
C ILE A 213 0.11 12.41 -0.27
N TYR A 214 0.21 12.09 1.02
CA TYR A 214 -0.94 11.92 1.92
C TYR A 214 -1.50 13.24 2.45
N LEU A 215 -0.77 14.33 2.35
CA LEU A 215 -1.28 15.68 2.59
C LEU A 215 -2.19 16.16 1.46
N ARG A 216 -2.10 15.50 0.29
CA ARG A 216 -2.92 15.85 -0.87
C ARG A 216 -4.36 15.39 -0.64
N LYS A 217 -5.28 16.31 -0.85
CA LYS A 217 -6.70 16.00 -0.85
C LYS A 217 -7.08 15.22 -2.11
N THR A 218 -8.13 14.41 -2.04
CA THR A 218 -8.76 13.84 -3.24
C THR A 218 -9.45 14.95 -4.03
N ALA A 219 -9.79 14.71 -5.30
CA ALA A 219 -10.51 15.70 -6.10
C ALA A 219 -11.84 16.10 -5.44
N SER A 220 -12.59 15.15 -4.89
CA SER A 220 -13.84 15.42 -4.17
C SER A 220 -13.63 16.20 -2.86
N GLU A 221 -12.56 15.91 -2.12
CA GLU A 221 -12.20 16.67 -0.91
C GLU A 221 -11.78 18.10 -1.26
N GLN A 222 -11.06 18.30 -2.38
CA GLN A 222 -10.71 19.64 -2.84
C GLN A 222 -11.95 20.43 -3.24
N GLN A 223 -12.87 19.82 -4.01
CA GLN A 223 -14.12 20.45 -4.39
C GLN A 223 -14.94 20.85 -3.16
N ALA A 224 -15.12 19.95 -2.19
CA ALA A 224 -15.88 20.25 -0.97
C ALA A 224 -15.26 21.39 -0.14
N ILE A 225 -13.92 21.51 -0.15
CA ILE A 225 -13.24 22.63 0.52
C ILE A 225 -13.49 23.93 -0.25
N VAL A 226 -13.36 23.93 -1.58
CA VAL A 226 -13.62 25.09 -2.42
C VAL A 226 -15.05 25.57 -2.23
N ASP A 227 -16.04 24.67 -2.32
CA ASP A 227 -17.46 24.98 -2.13
C ASP A 227 -17.77 25.57 -0.75
N LYS A 228 -16.98 25.21 0.28
CA LYS A 228 -17.15 25.73 1.64
C LYS A 228 -16.49 27.10 1.85
N ILE A 229 -15.34 27.34 1.20
CA ILE A 229 -14.50 28.52 1.45
C ILE A 229 -14.86 29.66 0.50
N VAL A 230 -15.12 29.35 -0.78
CA VAL A 230 -15.37 30.34 -1.83
C VAL A 230 -16.84 30.74 -1.81
N THR A 231 -17.14 31.83 -1.11
CA THR A 231 -18.51 32.36 -0.96
C THR A 231 -18.70 33.69 -1.68
N TRP A 232 -17.71 34.19 -2.42
CA TRP A 232 -17.72 35.39 -3.21
C TRP A 232 -17.86 35.12 -4.70
#